data_3da92c96974c38904ae217ecc8eacb64
#
_entry.id   3da92c96974c38904ae217ecc8eacb64
#
_cell.length_a   1.000
_cell.length_b   1.000
_cell.length_c   1.000
_cell.angle_alpha   90.00
_cell.angle_beta   90.00
_cell.angle_gamma   90.00
#
_symmetry.space_group_name_H-M   'P 1'
#
loop_
_entity.id
_entity.type
_entity.pdbx_description
1 polymer ?
#
loop_
_entity_poly.entity_id
_entity_poly.type
_entity_poly.pdbx_seq_one_letter_code
_entity_poly.pdbx_strand_id
1 'polypeptide(L)'
;MPKLFTTAYLPPVSYLAAIAEEMDGLSNRTDGDSSLELTPSVIYIEACENYQKQSYRNRCRFYAADGVQDLNIPVVHEGGTHKLPISEIRIDWSKAWLQQHERAIISAYRTSAYFEYYMDEFFAIYAEKPEKLIDLNTSLLRFMLDKTGISAEIRFTSEFSRDGIIFPAPGDDPTKEIHCTDLREVIHPKRPNSILADLKLEKPYFQVFAQKHGFQSDLSAIDLLFNEGPDSIVYLKKI
;
A
#
# COMPACT_ATOMS: atom_id res chain seq x y z
N MET A 1 5.11 16.46 -7.26
CA MET A 1 6.44 15.80 -7.28
C MET A 1 6.19 14.32 -7.02
N PRO A 2 6.69 13.39 -7.84
CA PRO A 2 6.43 11.97 -7.65
C PRO A 2 6.90 11.49 -6.26
N LYS A 3 6.30 10.40 -5.78
CA LYS A 3 6.61 9.84 -4.45
C LYS A 3 7.30 8.50 -4.59
N LEU A 4 8.27 8.26 -3.70
CA LEU A 4 9.02 7.02 -3.61
C LEU A 4 8.60 6.27 -2.34
N PHE A 5 8.17 5.03 -2.52
CA PHE A 5 7.71 4.15 -1.45
C PHE A 5 8.54 2.87 -1.35
N THR A 6 8.48 2.21 -0.22
CA THR A 6 8.81 0.78 -0.16
C THR A 6 7.63 -0.04 -0.67
N THR A 7 7.87 -1.29 -1.12
CA THR A 7 6.75 -2.23 -1.27
C THR A 7 6.08 -2.50 0.08
N ALA A 8 4.76 -2.69 0.11
CA ALA A 8 4.04 -2.91 1.36
C ALA A 8 2.94 -3.96 1.20
N TYR A 9 2.89 -4.91 2.14
CA TYR A 9 1.83 -5.90 2.27
C TYR A 9 0.62 -5.24 2.92
N LEU A 10 -0.49 -5.16 2.19
CA LEU A 10 -1.72 -4.53 2.65
C LEU A 10 -1.43 -3.20 3.38
N PRO A 11 -0.91 -2.19 2.64
CA PRO A 11 -0.38 -0.95 3.22
C PRO A 11 -1.38 -0.21 4.10
N PRO A 12 -0.91 0.66 5.01
CA PRO A 12 -1.79 1.46 5.86
C PRO A 12 -2.54 2.54 5.08
N VAL A 13 -3.58 3.10 5.68
CA VAL A 13 -4.40 4.19 5.10
C VAL A 13 -3.52 5.37 4.68
N SER A 14 -2.51 5.74 5.47
CA SER A 14 -1.57 6.83 5.16
C SER A 14 -0.80 6.61 3.85
N TYR A 15 -0.53 5.35 3.49
CA TYR A 15 0.14 5.01 2.23
C TYR A 15 -0.74 5.34 1.02
N LEU A 16 -2.02 4.93 1.05
CA LEU A 16 -2.97 5.24 0.00
C LEU A 16 -3.30 6.74 -0.05
N ALA A 17 -3.44 7.39 1.10
CA ALA A 17 -3.66 8.83 1.19
C ALA A 17 -2.48 9.61 0.56
N ALA A 18 -1.24 9.18 0.81
CA ALA A 18 -0.08 9.77 0.18
C ALA A 18 -0.08 9.59 -1.35
N ILE A 19 -0.59 8.47 -1.88
CA ILE A 19 -0.75 8.28 -3.33
C ILE A 19 -1.86 9.20 -3.86
N ALA A 20 -3.00 9.26 -3.19
CA ALA A 20 -4.18 10.04 -3.62
C ALA A 20 -3.91 11.55 -3.68
N GLU A 21 -3.03 12.08 -2.81
CA GLU A 21 -2.63 13.50 -2.82
C GLU A 21 -2.03 13.95 -4.16
N GLU A 22 -1.30 13.08 -4.86
CA GLU A 22 -0.74 13.39 -6.18
C GLU A 22 -1.82 13.67 -7.23
N MET A 23 -3.01 13.08 -7.10
CA MET A 23 -4.11 13.31 -8.02
C MET A 23 -4.64 14.75 -7.94
N ASP A 24 -4.63 15.35 -6.76
CA ASP A 24 -5.12 16.72 -6.54
C ASP A 24 -4.17 17.76 -7.17
N GLY A 25 -2.88 17.48 -7.23
CA GLY A 25 -1.88 18.33 -7.87
C GLY A 25 -2.01 18.43 -9.39
N LEU A 26 -2.67 17.47 -10.02
CA LEU A 26 -2.90 17.44 -11.47
C LEU A 26 -4.19 18.16 -11.88
N SER A 27 -5.22 18.14 -11.03
CA SER A 27 -6.49 18.83 -11.31
C SER A 27 -6.40 20.36 -11.22
N ASN A 28 -5.36 20.93 -10.61
CA ASN A 28 -5.15 22.37 -10.48
C ASN A 28 -4.30 23.00 -11.62
N ARG A 29 -3.86 22.21 -12.61
CA ARG A 29 -3.22 22.76 -13.81
C ARG A 29 -4.27 23.07 -14.87
N THR A 30 -4.95 24.22 -14.73
CA THR A 30 -5.83 24.77 -15.75
C THR A 30 -4.99 25.50 -16.80
N ASP A 31 -4.45 24.78 -17.76
CA ASP A 31 -4.18 25.32 -19.08
C ASP A 31 -5.37 24.95 -19.96
N GLY A 32 -6.03 25.97 -20.48
CA GLY A 32 -7.36 25.99 -21.08
C GLY A 32 -7.65 25.06 -22.26
N ASP A 33 -7.32 23.78 -22.18
CA ASP A 33 -7.73 22.75 -23.13
C ASP A 33 -8.72 21.79 -22.47
N SER A 34 -9.92 21.71 -23.04
CA SER A 34 -11.10 21.02 -22.52
C SER A 34 -11.14 19.51 -22.75
N SER A 35 -10.02 18.87 -22.99
CA SER A 35 -9.84 17.41 -22.95
C SER A 35 -9.08 17.01 -21.66
N LEU A 36 -9.81 16.93 -20.55
CA LEU A 36 -9.29 16.39 -19.28
C LEU A 36 -9.03 14.88 -19.42
N GLU A 37 -7.96 14.48 -20.09
CA GLU A 37 -7.36 13.18 -19.83
C GLU A 37 -6.70 13.26 -18.46
N LEU A 38 -7.32 12.61 -17.47
CA LEU A 38 -6.74 12.40 -16.14
C LEU A 38 -5.46 11.56 -16.32
N THR A 39 -4.32 12.23 -16.46
CA THR A 39 -3.05 11.53 -16.46
C THR A 39 -2.86 10.90 -15.07
N PRO A 40 -2.68 9.57 -14.99
CA PRO A 40 -2.47 8.92 -13.69
C PRO A 40 -1.26 9.50 -12.97
N SER A 41 -1.34 9.64 -11.66
CA SER A 41 -0.17 10.00 -10.86
C SER A 41 0.88 8.90 -10.97
N VAL A 42 2.14 9.26 -11.12
CA VAL A 42 3.24 8.29 -11.15
C VAL A 42 3.82 8.14 -9.76
N ILE A 43 3.82 6.92 -9.24
CA ILE A 43 4.50 6.57 -7.99
C ILE A 43 5.64 5.58 -8.27
N TYR A 44 6.69 5.65 -7.46
CA TYR A 44 7.81 4.74 -7.55
C TYR A 44 7.86 3.83 -6.32
N ILE A 45 8.10 2.54 -6.57
CA ILE A 45 8.39 1.54 -5.54
C ILE A 45 9.87 1.19 -5.62
N GLU A 46 10.58 1.34 -4.51
CA GLU A 46 11.98 0.95 -4.40
C GLU A 46 12.10 -0.57 -4.46
N ALA A 47 12.68 -1.09 -5.54
CA ALA A 47 12.85 -2.52 -5.77
C ALA A 47 14.27 -3.03 -5.43
N CYS A 48 15.23 -2.10 -5.29
CA CYS A 48 16.63 -2.40 -5.08
C CYS A 48 17.11 -2.22 -3.62
N GLU A 49 16.22 -1.78 -2.72
CA GLU A 49 16.54 -1.70 -1.30
C GLU A 49 16.68 -3.09 -0.66
N ASN A 50 17.50 -3.18 0.38
CA ASN A 50 17.62 -4.42 1.14
C ASN A 50 16.34 -4.72 1.93
N TYR A 51 15.96 -6.01 1.97
CA TYR A 51 14.82 -6.45 2.75
C TYR A 51 14.98 -6.13 4.25
N GLN A 52 13.99 -5.44 4.80
CA GLN A 52 13.93 -5.13 6.23
C GLN A 52 12.84 -5.94 6.93
N LYS A 53 13.24 -6.73 7.92
CA LYS A 53 12.29 -7.47 8.79
C LYS A 53 11.44 -6.52 9.64
N GLN A 54 10.23 -6.94 9.98
CA GLN A 54 9.33 -6.20 10.87
C GLN A 54 8.97 -4.81 10.33
N SER A 55 8.84 -4.67 9.02
CA SER A 55 8.36 -3.50 8.31
C SER A 55 7.07 -3.84 7.55
N TYR A 56 6.43 -2.86 6.96
CA TYR A 56 5.25 -3.11 6.12
C TYR A 56 5.54 -3.94 4.86
N ARG A 57 6.79 -4.20 4.50
CA ARG A 57 7.14 -5.03 3.33
C ARG A 57 6.50 -6.41 3.37
N ASN A 58 6.44 -7.05 4.55
CA ASN A 58 5.81 -8.35 4.72
C ASN A 58 4.80 -8.41 5.88
N ARG A 59 4.37 -7.26 6.40
CA ARG A 59 3.47 -7.14 7.54
C ARG A 59 2.39 -6.13 7.26
N CYS A 60 1.16 -6.41 7.75
CA CYS A 60 0.13 -5.40 7.88
C CYS A 60 -0.46 -5.40 9.29
N ARG A 61 -1.16 -4.33 9.63
CA ARG A 61 -1.92 -4.18 10.88
C ARG A 61 -3.40 -4.13 10.54
N PHE A 62 -4.20 -4.96 11.18
CA PHE A 62 -5.64 -5.02 10.94
C PHE A 62 -6.42 -5.03 12.27
N TYR A 63 -7.72 -4.76 12.20
CA TYR A 63 -8.55 -4.71 13.39
C TYR A 63 -9.27 -6.04 13.60
N ALA A 64 -8.97 -6.72 14.69
CA ALA A 64 -9.61 -7.96 15.09
C ALA A 64 -10.48 -7.76 16.35
N ALA A 65 -11.25 -8.78 16.73
CA ALA A 65 -12.13 -8.75 17.88
C ALA A 65 -11.41 -8.48 19.24
N ASP A 66 -10.12 -8.78 19.30
CA ASP A 66 -9.26 -8.56 20.47
C ASP A 66 -8.35 -7.31 20.34
N GLY A 67 -8.65 -6.44 19.37
CA GLY A 67 -7.88 -5.23 19.12
C GLY A 67 -7.02 -5.33 17.86
N VAL A 68 -6.04 -4.45 17.75
CA VAL A 68 -5.14 -4.40 16.60
C VAL A 68 -4.19 -5.60 16.61
N GLN A 69 -4.12 -6.30 15.49
CA GLN A 69 -3.24 -7.46 15.28
C GLN A 69 -2.40 -7.30 14.01
N ASP A 70 -1.34 -8.10 13.92
CA ASP A 70 -0.45 -8.13 12.76
C ASP A 70 -0.63 -9.42 11.96
N LEU A 71 -0.66 -9.31 10.63
CA LEU A 71 -0.47 -10.43 9.71
C LEU A 71 0.91 -10.34 9.08
N ASN A 72 1.63 -11.46 9.04
CA ASN A 72 3.01 -11.50 8.53
C ASN A 72 3.14 -12.57 7.46
N ILE A 73 3.60 -12.20 6.27
CA ILE A 73 3.98 -13.15 5.23
C ILE A 73 5.37 -13.72 5.57
N PRO A 74 5.51 -15.04 5.70
CA PRO A 74 6.81 -15.65 5.83
C PRO A 74 7.58 -15.59 4.51
N VAL A 75 8.87 -15.31 4.60
CA VAL A 75 9.78 -15.31 3.45
C VAL A 75 10.78 -16.43 3.57
N VAL A 76 11.29 -16.93 2.43
CA VAL A 76 12.33 -17.96 2.41
C VAL A 76 13.60 -17.41 3.04
N HIS A 77 14.11 -18.11 4.05
CA HIS A 77 15.34 -17.77 4.75
C HIS A 77 16.49 -18.60 4.22
N GLU A 78 17.18 -18.08 3.22
CA GLU A 78 18.52 -18.52 2.84
C GLU A 78 19.54 -17.62 3.52
N GLY A 79 20.75 -18.14 3.79
CA GLY A 79 21.79 -17.36 4.49
C GLY A 79 22.04 -16.02 3.80
N GLY A 80 21.71 -14.91 4.49
CA GLY A 80 21.89 -13.57 3.93
C GLY A 80 20.64 -12.90 3.38
N THR A 81 19.42 -13.44 3.59
CA THR A 81 18.15 -12.86 3.10
C THR A 81 18.01 -11.34 3.36
N HIS A 82 18.53 -10.83 4.48
CA HIS A 82 18.51 -9.40 4.81
C HIS A 82 19.47 -8.55 3.96
N LYS A 83 20.33 -9.17 3.15
CA LYS A 83 21.24 -8.50 2.21
C LYS A 83 20.73 -8.58 0.78
N LEU A 84 19.63 -9.30 0.54
CA LEU A 84 19.02 -9.37 -0.78
C LEU A 84 18.14 -8.15 -1.03
N PRO A 85 18.11 -7.64 -2.26
CA PRO A 85 17.15 -6.62 -2.64
C PRO A 85 15.72 -7.15 -2.50
N ILE A 86 14.79 -6.26 -2.21
CA ILE A 86 13.39 -6.64 -2.00
C ILE A 86 12.77 -7.31 -3.23
N SER A 87 13.25 -6.99 -4.42
CA SER A 87 12.88 -7.63 -5.69
C SER A 87 13.26 -9.12 -5.79
N GLU A 88 14.15 -9.62 -4.92
CA GLU A 88 14.61 -11.01 -4.90
C GLU A 88 13.98 -11.82 -3.74
N ILE A 89 13.21 -11.19 -2.88
CA ILE A 89 12.63 -11.85 -1.70
C ILE A 89 11.48 -12.75 -2.13
N ARG A 90 11.61 -14.05 -1.83
CA ARG A 90 10.62 -15.08 -2.15
C ARG A 90 9.71 -15.39 -0.96
N ILE A 91 8.43 -15.62 -1.25
CA ILE A 91 7.42 -16.03 -0.26
C ILE A 91 7.63 -17.50 0.09
N ASP A 92 7.57 -17.82 1.37
CA ASP A 92 7.61 -19.22 1.84
C ASP A 92 6.20 -19.84 1.83
N TRP A 93 5.80 -20.37 0.68
CA TRP A 93 4.52 -21.03 0.49
C TRP A 93 4.41 -22.40 1.16
N SER A 94 5.51 -22.95 1.72
CA SER A 94 5.48 -24.22 2.45
C SER A 94 4.75 -24.12 3.78
N LYS A 95 4.59 -22.92 4.32
CA LYS A 95 3.92 -22.64 5.59
C LYS A 95 2.42 -22.37 5.40
N ALA A 96 1.61 -22.73 6.37
CA ALA A 96 0.15 -22.57 6.35
C ALA A 96 -0.31 -21.11 6.65
N TRP A 97 0.51 -20.10 6.32
CA TRP A 97 0.24 -18.70 6.64
C TRP A 97 -0.99 -18.16 5.89
N LEU A 98 -1.20 -18.59 4.63
CA LEU A 98 -2.33 -18.12 3.83
C LEU A 98 -3.67 -18.45 4.50
N GLN A 99 -3.85 -19.70 4.93
CA GLN A 99 -5.08 -20.10 5.64
C GLN A 99 -5.28 -19.33 6.94
N GLN A 100 -4.20 -18.97 7.62
CA GLN A 100 -4.27 -18.16 8.84
C GLN A 100 -4.72 -16.73 8.51
N HIS A 101 -4.17 -16.12 7.45
CA HIS A 101 -4.54 -14.79 6.98
C HIS A 101 -6.00 -14.77 6.50
N GLU A 102 -6.43 -15.72 5.68
CA GLU A 102 -7.82 -15.85 5.23
C GLU A 102 -8.79 -15.92 6.41
N ARG A 103 -8.56 -16.82 7.37
CA ARG A 103 -9.39 -16.94 8.56
C ARG A 103 -9.43 -15.66 9.40
N ALA A 104 -8.28 -15.00 9.58
CA ALA A 104 -8.18 -13.77 10.34
C ALA A 104 -8.96 -12.63 9.66
N ILE A 105 -8.78 -12.45 8.35
CA ILE A 105 -9.47 -11.42 7.55
C ILE A 105 -10.97 -11.68 7.51
N ILE A 106 -11.40 -12.91 7.23
CA ILE A 106 -12.82 -13.29 7.23
C ILE A 106 -13.44 -13.05 8.62
N SER A 107 -12.75 -13.47 9.69
CA SER A 107 -13.25 -13.27 11.06
C SER A 107 -13.38 -11.78 11.41
N ALA A 108 -12.47 -10.95 10.93
CA ALA A 108 -12.46 -9.53 11.21
C ALA A 108 -13.53 -8.75 10.42
N TYR A 109 -13.72 -9.10 9.14
CA TYR A 109 -14.45 -8.24 8.20
C TYR A 109 -15.73 -8.83 7.61
N ARG A 110 -16.11 -10.07 7.92
CA ARG A 110 -17.34 -10.70 7.36
C ARG A 110 -18.62 -9.92 7.65
N THR A 111 -18.63 -9.05 8.62
CA THR A 111 -19.77 -8.18 8.98
C THR A 111 -19.60 -6.74 8.49
N SER A 112 -18.49 -6.43 7.82
CA SER A 112 -18.28 -5.14 7.17
C SER A 112 -19.16 -5.02 5.92
N ALA A 113 -19.64 -3.81 5.65
CA ALA A 113 -20.65 -3.57 4.62
C ALA A 113 -20.25 -4.01 3.20
N TYR A 114 -18.96 -3.95 2.89
CA TYR A 114 -18.45 -4.21 1.54
C TYR A 114 -17.58 -5.45 1.43
N PHE A 115 -17.32 -6.19 2.51
CA PHE A 115 -16.43 -7.34 2.48
C PHE A 115 -16.89 -8.41 1.46
N GLU A 116 -18.18 -8.76 1.44
CA GLU A 116 -18.72 -9.76 0.53
C GLU A 116 -18.58 -9.38 -0.95
N TYR A 117 -18.57 -8.07 -1.27
CA TYR A 117 -18.40 -7.59 -2.64
C TYR A 117 -16.97 -7.73 -3.16
N TYR A 118 -15.99 -7.73 -2.26
CA TYR A 118 -14.57 -7.69 -2.63
C TYR A 118 -13.82 -8.99 -2.35
N MET A 119 -14.34 -9.86 -1.47
CA MET A 119 -13.60 -10.99 -0.94
C MET A 119 -13.13 -11.98 -2.03
N ASP A 120 -13.94 -12.26 -3.03
CA ASP A 120 -13.60 -13.25 -4.06
C ASP A 120 -12.42 -12.76 -4.91
N GLU A 121 -12.46 -11.51 -5.37
CA GLU A 121 -11.37 -10.89 -6.13
C GLU A 121 -10.12 -10.70 -5.28
N PHE A 122 -10.29 -10.29 -4.03
CA PHE A 122 -9.20 -10.13 -3.07
C PHE A 122 -8.45 -11.45 -2.83
N PHE A 123 -9.18 -12.55 -2.56
CA PHE A 123 -8.54 -13.84 -2.31
C PHE A 123 -8.03 -14.52 -3.59
N ALA A 124 -8.58 -14.21 -4.77
CA ALA A 124 -8.07 -14.70 -6.05
C ALA A 124 -6.60 -14.27 -6.28
N ILE A 125 -6.19 -13.09 -5.79
CA ILE A 125 -4.80 -12.62 -5.89
C ILE A 125 -3.82 -13.58 -5.19
N TYR A 126 -4.21 -14.12 -4.05
CA TYR A 126 -3.38 -15.10 -3.31
C TYR A 126 -3.36 -16.48 -3.98
N ALA A 127 -4.43 -16.83 -4.71
CA ALA A 127 -4.52 -18.10 -5.41
C ALA A 127 -3.51 -18.22 -6.56
N GLU A 128 -3.05 -17.09 -7.12
CA GLU A 128 -1.99 -17.04 -8.14
C GLU A 128 -0.62 -17.49 -7.61
N LYS A 129 -0.42 -17.44 -6.30
CA LYS A 129 0.82 -17.84 -5.60
C LYS A 129 2.08 -17.26 -6.23
N PRO A 130 2.20 -15.94 -6.37
CA PRO A 130 3.40 -15.34 -6.92
C PRO A 130 4.62 -15.75 -6.10
N GLU A 131 5.75 -15.99 -6.77
CA GLU A 131 6.98 -16.41 -6.10
C GLU A 131 7.55 -15.28 -5.23
N LYS A 132 7.56 -14.06 -5.76
CA LYS A 132 8.19 -12.90 -5.13
C LYS A 132 7.21 -12.09 -4.28
N LEU A 133 7.70 -11.62 -3.14
CA LEU A 133 6.92 -10.79 -2.21
C LEU A 133 6.47 -9.47 -2.85
N ILE A 134 7.32 -8.86 -3.66
CA ILE A 134 7.01 -7.59 -4.33
C ILE A 134 5.86 -7.74 -5.32
N ASP A 135 5.74 -8.88 -6.00
CA ASP A 135 4.68 -9.14 -6.97
C ASP A 135 3.32 -9.27 -6.28
N LEU A 136 3.24 -10.05 -5.17
CA LEU A 136 2.03 -10.15 -4.37
C LEU A 136 1.59 -8.78 -3.84
N ASN A 137 2.53 -8.04 -3.26
CA ASN A 137 2.25 -6.72 -2.71
C ASN A 137 1.74 -5.75 -3.79
N THR A 138 2.32 -5.81 -4.98
CA THR A 138 1.92 -4.96 -6.11
C THR A 138 0.53 -5.30 -6.61
N SER A 139 0.19 -6.59 -6.71
CA SER A 139 -1.16 -7.03 -7.10
C SER A 139 -2.21 -6.57 -6.07
N LEU A 140 -1.92 -6.72 -4.77
CA LEU A 140 -2.79 -6.23 -3.69
C LEU A 140 -2.91 -4.70 -3.69
N LEU A 141 -1.83 -3.98 -3.95
CA LEU A 141 -1.86 -2.52 -4.05
C LEU A 141 -2.72 -2.06 -5.23
N ARG A 142 -2.55 -2.68 -6.41
CA ARG A 142 -3.39 -2.38 -7.60
C ARG A 142 -4.86 -2.63 -7.32
N PHE A 143 -5.19 -3.74 -6.67
CA PHE A 143 -6.56 -4.02 -6.23
C PHE A 143 -7.11 -2.90 -5.35
N MET A 144 -6.37 -2.48 -4.32
CA MET A 144 -6.83 -1.41 -3.42
C MET A 144 -6.96 -0.06 -4.14
N LEU A 145 -6.03 0.28 -5.04
CA LEU A 145 -6.11 1.51 -5.83
C LEU A 145 -7.34 1.51 -6.75
N ASP A 146 -7.60 0.40 -7.44
CA ASP A 146 -8.77 0.21 -8.29
C ASP A 146 -10.07 0.38 -7.49
N LYS A 147 -10.22 -0.34 -6.38
CA LYS A 147 -11.45 -0.34 -5.58
C LYS A 147 -11.69 0.98 -4.83
N THR A 148 -10.65 1.76 -4.57
CA THR A 148 -10.78 3.10 -3.97
C THR A 148 -10.87 4.22 -5.02
N GLY A 149 -10.79 3.91 -6.32
CA GLY A 149 -10.85 4.90 -7.40
C GLY A 149 -9.60 5.77 -7.52
N ILE A 150 -8.46 5.32 -6.97
CA ILE A 150 -7.19 6.03 -7.09
C ILE A 150 -6.50 5.60 -8.39
N SER A 151 -6.32 6.54 -9.33
CA SER A 151 -5.60 6.29 -10.57
C SER A 151 -4.12 6.62 -10.39
N ALA A 152 -3.27 5.58 -10.33
CA ALA A 152 -1.83 5.73 -10.20
C ALA A 152 -1.08 4.71 -11.07
N GLU A 153 -0.04 5.17 -11.75
CA GLU A 153 0.92 4.32 -12.45
C GLU A 153 2.04 3.92 -11.48
N ILE A 154 2.21 2.61 -11.28
CA ILE A 154 3.26 2.07 -10.41
C ILE A 154 4.48 1.77 -11.25
N ARG A 155 5.59 2.43 -10.95
CA ARG A 155 6.91 2.18 -11.53
C ARG A 155 7.87 1.65 -10.46
N PHE A 156 8.83 0.84 -10.87
CA PHE A 156 9.88 0.32 -9.98
C PHE A 156 11.21 1.00 -10.25
N THR A 157 12.01 1.16 -9.21
CA THR A 157 13.39 1.61 -9.40
C THR A 157 14.22 0.49 -10.01
N SER A 158 15.13 0.84 -10.93
CA SER A 158 16.11 -0.08 -11.52
C SER A 158 17.43 -0.13 -10.73
N GLU A 159 17.68 0.91 -9.94
CA GLU A 159 18.82 1.05 -9.03
C GLU A 159 18.35 1.59 -7.69
N PHE A 160 19.16 1.41 -6.65
CA PHE A 160 18.83 1.94 -5.32
C PHE A 160 18.81 3.48 -5.35
N SER A 161 17.66 4.06 -5.05
CA SER A 161 17.49 5.51 -4.95
C SER A 161 18.21 6.07 -3.71
N ARG A 162 19.07 7.05 -3.90
CA ARG A 162 19.69 7.84 -2.83
C ARG A 162 19.03 9.20 -2.77
N ASP A 163 18.69 9.64 -1.56
CA ASP A 163 18.10 10.96 -1.30
C ASP A 163 16.85 11.28 -2.13
N GLY A 164 16.06 10.24 -2.48
CA GLY A 164 14.85 10.39 -3.29
C GLY A 164 15.12 10.68 -4.78
N ILE A 165 16.35 10.49 -5.25
CA ILE A 165 16.70 10.66 -6.67
C ILE A 165 16.58 9.29 -7.35
N ILE A 166 15.81 9.24 -8.41
CA ILE A 166 15.62 8.05 -9.26
C ILE A 166 16.24 8.32 -10.61
N PHE A 167 17.05 7.38 -11.08
CA PHE A 167 17.57 7.40 -12.44
C PHE A 167 16.54 6.74 -13.38
N PRO A 168 16.37 7.30 -14.59
CA PRO A 168 15.41 6.78 -15.56
C PRO A 168 15.70 5.33 -15.95
N ALA A 169 14.65 4.61 -16.34
CA ALA A 169 14.79 3.23 -16.78
C ALA A 169 15.61 3.15 -18.10
N PRO A 170 16.20 2.00 -18.41
CA PRO A 170 16.87 1.79 -19.70
C PRO A 170 15.91 2.09 -20.86
N GLY A 171 16.26 3.08 -21.68
CA GLY A 171 15.45 3.55 -22.82
C GLY A 171 14.87 4.96 -22.64
N ASP A 172 14.86 5.49 -21.42
CA ASP A 172 14.55 6.89 -21.14
C ASP A 172 15.81 7.77 -21.30
N ASP A 173 15.63 9.10 -21.24
CA ASP A 173 16.76 10.04 -21.28
C ASP A 173 17.64 9.85 -20.03
N PRO A 174 18.87 9.33 -20.16
CA PRO A 174 19.72 9.01 -19.00
C PRO A 174 20.20 10.25 -18.24
N THR A 175 19.97 11.46 -18.77
CA THR A 175 20.37 12.72 -18.13
C THR A 175 19.30 13.30 -17.22
N LYS A 176 18.10 12.72 -17.21
CA LYS A 176 16.94 13.23 -16.51
C LYS A 176 16.77 12.56 -15.14
N GLU A 177 17.40 13.13 -14.11
CA GLU A 177 17.13 12.76 -12.73
C GLU A 177 15.67 13.08 -12.34
N ILE A 178 15.01 12.11 -11.68
CA ILE A 178 13.66 12.28 -11.17
C ILE A 178 13.75 12.45 -9.65
N HIS A 179 13.45 13.66 -9.18
CA HIS A 179 13.37 13.94 -7.75
C HIS A 179 12.02 13.54 -7.20
N CYS A 180 12.02 12.69 -6.16
CA CYS A 180 10.84 12.18 -5.50
C CYS A 180 10.77 12.61 -4.04
N THR A 181 9.57 12.75 -3.50
CA THR A 181 9.37 12.77 -2.05
C THR A 181 9.59 11.36 -1.51
N ASP A 182 10.64 11.17 -0.72
CA ASP A 182 11.00 9.85 -0.16
C ASP A 182 10.15 9.53 1.08
N LEU A 183 9.26 8.53 0.96
CA LEU A 183 8.38 8.07 2.03
C LEU A 183 8.78 6.70 2.60
N ARG A 184 9.90 6.11 2.16
CA ARG A 184 10.33 4.76 2.55
C ARG A 184 10.52 4.59 4.06
N GLU A 185 11.05 5.62 4.73
CA GLU A 185 11.27 5.60 6.19
C GLU A 185 10.19 6.35 6.97
N VAL A 186 9.31 7.08 6.30
CA VAL A 186 8.20 7.82 6.91
C VAL A 186 7.07 6.86 7.29
N ILE A 187 6.66 5.98 6.36
CA ILE A 187 5.58 5.00 6.58
C ILE A 187 6.18 3.71 7.13
N HIS A 188 6.17 3.57 8.46
CA HIS A 188 6.81 2.44 9.13
C HIS A 188 5.99 1.97 10.36
N PRO A 189 5.78 0.64 10.58
CA PRO A 189 4.88 0.14 11.64
C PRO A 189 5.36 0.46 13.07
N LYS A 190 6.62 0.79 13.26
CA LYS A 190 7.23 1.10 14.57
C LYS A 190 7.38 2.60 14.83
N ARG A 191 7.03 3.45 13.88
CA ARG A 191 7.16 4.90 14.00
C ARG A 191 5.82 5.53 13.65
N PRO A 192 5.32 6.47 14.46
CA PRO A 192 4.18 7.28 14.04
C PRO A 192 4.59 8.12 12.84
N ASN A 193 3.66 8.34 11.91
CA ASN A 193 3.83 9.28 10.82
C ASN A 193 2.75 10.37 10.92
N SER A 194 3.01 11.52 10.31
CA SER A 194 2.11 12.67 10.34
C SER A 194 1.27 12.81 9.06
N ILE A 195 1.36 11.87 8.11
CA ILE A 195 0.76 12.01 6.78
C ILE A 195 -0.72 12.34 6.85
N LEU A 196 -1.51 11.59 7.64
CA LEU A 196 -2.95 11.83 7.76
C LEU A 196 -3.25 13.18 8.40
N ALA A 197 -2.46 13.60 9.40
CA ALA A 197 -2.58 14.90 10.05
C ALA A 197 -2.20 16.03 9.09
N ASP A 198 -1.08 15.92 8.40
CA ASP A 198 -0.59 16.93 7.43
C ASP A 198 -1.60 17.11 6.28
N LEU A 199 -2.20 16.01 5.84
CA LEU A 199 -3.26 16.02 4.83
C LEU A 199 -4.64 16.41 5.40
N LYS A 200 -4.79 16.53 6.74
CA LYS A 200 -6.07 16.76 7.43
C LYS A 200 -7.13 15.69 7.12
N LEU A 201 -6.70 14.43 7.08
CA LEU A 201 -7.50 13.24 6.79
C LEU A 201 -7.71 12.36 8.04
N GLU A 202 -7.63 12.92 9.22
CA GLU A 202 -7.82 12.19 10.51
C GLU A 202 -9.30 11.92 10.84
N LYS A 203 -10.21 12.08 9.87
CA LYS A 203 -11.63 11.80 10.07
C LYS A 203 -11.85 10.30 10.33
N PRO A 204 -12.50 9.94 11.45
CA PRO A 204 -12.86 8.55 11.71
C PRO A 204 -13.87 8.02 10.68
N TYR A 205 -13.66 6.78 10.26
CA TYR A 205 -14.60 5.98 9.47
C TYR A 205 -15.18 4.84 10.33
N PHE A 206 -16.21 4.15 9.81
CA PHE A 206 -16.78 3.03 10.53
C PHE A 206 -15.76 1.89 10.66
N GLN A 207 -15.65 1.32 11.87
CA GLN A 207 -14.85 0.11 12.13
C GLN A 207 -15.65 -0.86 12.99
N VAL A 208 -15.68 -2.14 12.59
CA VAL A 208 -16.50 -3.20 13.24
C VAL A 208 -16.29 -3.26 14.75
N PHE A 209 -15.07 -3.06 15.23
CA PHE A 209 -14.73 -3.21 16.65
C PHE A 209 -14.54 -1.87 17.39
N ALA A 210 -14.86 -0.74 16.76
CA ALA A 210 -14.68 0.59 17.38
C ALA A 210 -15.51 0.78 18.65
N GLN A 211 -16.67 0.14 18.77
CA GLN A 211 -17.48 0.20 20.00
C GLN A 211 -16.77 -0.44 21.20
N LYS A 212 -15.93 -1.46 20.95
CA LYS A 212 -15.22 -2.21 22.01
C LYS A 212 -13.87 -1.58 22.36
N HIS A 213 -13.13 -1.12 21.40
CA HIS A 213 -11.73 -0.74 21.57
C HIS A 213 -11.40 0.69 21.11
N GLY A 214 -12.40 1.47 20.67
CA GLY A 214 -12.23 2.79 20.10
C GLY A 214 -11.76 2.76 18.64
N PHE A 215 -11.78 3.91 17.98
CA PHE A 215 -11.28 4.06 16.61
C PHE A 215 -9.76 3.87 16.58
N GLN A 216 -9.28 3.09 15.62
CA GLN A 216 -7.87 2.84 15.39
C GLN A 216 -7.47 3.47 14.05
N SER A 217 -6.67 4.52 14.10
CA SER A 217 -6.18 5.20 12.90
C SER A 217 -5.06 4.40 12.22
N ASP A 218 -4.89 4.66 10.94
CA ASP A 218 -3.76 4.18 10.13
C ASP A 218 -3.54 2.66 10.16
N LEU A 219 -4.63 1.90 10.18
CA LEU A 219 -4.61 0.46 9.93
C LEU A 219 -4.41 0.17 8.44
N SER A 220 -4.25 -1.10 8.08
CA SER A 220 -4.28 -1.52 6.68
C SER A 220 -5.47 -0.93 5.94
N ALA A 221 -5.27 -0.43 4.73
CA ALA A 221 -6.32 0.18 3.92
C ALA A 221 -7.46 -0.79 3.56
N ILE A 222 -7.28 -2.11 3.73
CA ILE A 222 -8.41 -3.06 3.62
C ILE A 222 -9.45 -2.84 4.73
N ASP A 223 -9.06 -2.33 5.92
CA ASP A 223 -10.01 -1.98 6.98
C ASP A 223 -10.94 -0.86 6.52
N LEU A 224 -10.38 0.17 5.90
CA LEU A 224 -11.15 1.25 5.29
C LEU A 224 -12.01 0.72 4.12
N LEU A 225 -11.41 0.00 3.19
CA LEU A 225 -12.07 -0.49 1.98
C LEU A 225 -13.25 -1.41 2.28
N PHE A 226 -13.09 -2.37 3.20
CA PHE A 226 -14.17 -3.32 3.52
C PHE A 226 -15.32 -2.67 4.31
N ASN A 227 -15.06 -1.58 5.02
CA ASN A 227 -16.09 -0.87 5.75
C ASN A 227 -16.78 0.23 4.94
N GLU A 228 -16.05 1.01 4.12
CA GLU A 228 -16.57 2.19 3.42
C GLU A 228 -16.73 1.96 1.89
N GLY A 229 -16.12 0.90 1.35
CA GLY A 229 -16.22 0.54 -0.07
C GLY A 229 -15.75 1.68 -1.00
N PRO A 230 -16.57 2.05 -2.01
CA PRO A 230 -16.24 3.12 -2.94
C PRO A 230 -16.06 4.49 -2.26
N ASP A 231 -16.71 4.71 -1.12
CA ASP A 231 -16.61 5.96 -0.35
C ASP A 231 -15.26 6.09 0.39
N SER A 232 -14.41 5.06 0.34
CA SER A 232 -13.04 5.12 0.88
C SER A 232 -12.25 6.32 0.40
N ILE A 233 -12.50 6.78 -0.84
CA ILE A 233 -11.81 7.95 -1.41
C ILE A 233 -12.02 9.23 -0.60
N VAL A 234 -13.17 9.39 0.08
CA VAL A 234 -13.51 10.54 0.93
C VAL A 234 -12.60 10.66 2.16
N TYR A 235 -11.98 9.54 2.56
CA TYR A 235 -11.05 9.45 3.68
C TYR A 235 -9.58 9.48 3.22
N LEU A 236 -9.33 9.38 1.92
CA LEU A 236 -8.00 9.31 1.34
C LEU A 236 -7.55 10.62 0.68
N LYS A 237 -8.49 11.50 0.38
CA LYS A 237 -8.19 12.83 -0.18
C LYS A 237 -9.16 13.88 0.33
N LYS A 238 -8.74 15.15 0.25
CA LYS A 238 -9.63 16.30 0.47
C LYS A 238 -10.61 16.40 -0.71
N ILE A 239 -11.84 16.59 -0.40
CA ILE A 239 -12.91 16.91 -1.36
C ILE A 239 -13.16 18.42 -1.31
#